data_c2a34c1d1770b9644d5e675558a982e5
#
_entry.id   c2a34c1d1770b9644d5e675558a982e5
#
_cell.length_a   1.000
_cell.length_b   1.000
_cell.length_c   1.000
_cell.angle_alpha   90.00
_cell.angle_beta   90.00
_cell.angle_gamma   90.00
#
_symmetry.space_group_name_H-M   'P 1'
#
loop_
_entity.id
_entity.type
_entity.pdbx_description
1 polymer ?
#
loop_
_entity_poly.entity_id
_entity_poly.type
_entity_poly.pdbx_seq_one_letter_code
_entity_poly.pdbx_strand_id
1 'polypeptide(L)'
;VQQMKDGSLRALAVSSPGRLPAFPEVPTFAELGYPRLTSAQWLGLSAPKGLPAPIVDRLLAVVPDILQRPELAARFADLQTMPRATPPMGEAFVAEIRRQIADWTAVARQFNIVVS
;
A
#
# COMPACT_ATOMS: atom_id res chain seq x y z
N VAL A 1 7.05 10.10 12.08
CA VAL A 1 5.79 10.66 12.60
C VAL A 1 6.07 11.56 13.81
N GLN A 2 6.85 11.10 14.80
CA GLN A 2 7.13 11.90 15.99
C GLN A 2 7.80 13.24 15.65
N GLN A 3 8.80 13.21 14.78
CA GLN A 3 9.54 14.41 14.34
C GLN A 3 8.66 15.42 13.56
N MET A 4 7.57 14.99 12.97
CA MET A 4 6.59 15.90 12.37
C MET A 4 5.67 16.52 13.42
N LYS A 5 5.32 15.76 14.47
CA LYS A 5 4.48 16.23 15.57
C LYS A 5 5.20 17.24 16.48
N ASP A 6 6.50 17.06 16.69
CA ASP A 6 7.31 17.98 17.50
C ASP A 6 7.87 19.17 16.68
N GLY A 7 7.57 19.22 15.38
CA GLY A 7 7.95 20.31 14.49
C GLY A 7 9.39 20.28 14.00
N SER A 8 10.18 19.25 14.33
CA SER A 8 11.57 19.13 13.86
C SER A 8 11.66 18.75 12.37
N LEU A 9 10.60 18.16 11.80
CA LEU A 9 10.48 17.92 10.35
C LEU A 9 9.15 18.45 9.84
N ARG A 10 9.18 19.08 8.66
CA ARG A 10 7.99 19.49 7.91
C ARG A 10 7.77 18.56 6.73
N ALA A 11 6.61 17.89 6.66
CA ALA A 11 6.20 17.17 5.48
C ALA A 11 5.76 18.15 4.39
N LEU A 12 6.23 17.94 3.17
CA LEU A 12 5.89 18.77 2.02
C LEU A 12 4.78 18.15 1.17
N ALA A 13 4.80 16.83 1.02
CA ALA A 13 3.80 16.07 0.28
C ALA A 13 3.83 14.59 0.71
N VAL A 14 2.76 13.88 0.39
CA VAL A 14 2.67 12.42 0.55
C VAL A 14 2.45 11.76 -0.81
N SER A 15 3.00 10.55 -0.99
CA SER A 15 2.86 9.77 -2.23
C SER A 15 1.57 8.92 -2.28
N SER A 16 0.84 8.84 -1.18
CA SER A 16 -0.43 8.09 -1.12
C SER A 16 -1.49 8.67 -2.06
N PRO A 17 -2.47 7.86 -2.52
CA PRO A 17 -3.57 8.34 -3.38
C PRO A 17 -4.43 9.44 -2.75
N GLY A 18 -4.50 9.47 -1.41
CA GLY A 18 -5.21 10.48 -0.64
C GLY A 18 -4.35 11.00 0.51
N ARG A 19 -4.77 12.12 1.12
CA ARG A 19 -4.11 12.68 2.30
C ARG A 19 -4.17 11.72 3.47
N LEU A 20 -3.14 11.71 4.30
CA LEU A 20 -3.10 10.88 5.50
C LEU A 20 -4.00 11.50 6.58
N PRO A 21 -4.88 10.72 7.25
CA PRO A 21 -5.74 11.24 8.33
C PRO A 21 -4.96 11.86 9.48
N ALA A 22 -3.74 11.38 9.74
CA ALA A 22 -2.87 11.92 10.78
C ALA A 22 -2.25 13.28 10.41
N PHE A 23 -2.26 13.67 9.14
CA PHE A 23 -1.66 14.89 8.59
C PHE A 23 -2.51 15.44 7.44
N PRO A 24 -3.76 15.86 7.73
CA PRO A 24 -4.71 16.27 6.70
C PRO A 24 -4.29 17.56 5.96
N GLU A 25 -3.39 18.35 6.55
CA GLU A 25 -2.82 19.55 5.96
C GLU A 25 -1.75 19.27 4.90
N VAL A 26 -1.15 18.05 4.91
CA VAL A 26 -0.09 17.69 3.95
C VAL A 26 -0.73 17.24 2.64
N PRO A 27 -0.48 17.96 1.51
CA PRO A 27 -1.05 17.60 0.21
C PRO A 27 -0.42 16.31 -0.34
N THR A 28 -1.13 15.67 -1.26
CA THR A 28 -0.57 14.57 -2.05
C THR A 28 0.25 15.12 -3.23
N PHE A 29 1.17 14.31 -3.76
CA PHE A 29 1.87 14.66 -5.01
C PHE A 29 0.90 14.89 -6.17
N ALA A 30 -0.21 14.14 -6.22
CA ALA A 30 -1.22 14.32 -7.26
C ALA A 30 -1.88 15.71 -7.18
N GLU A 31 -2.21 16.19 -5.98
CA GLU A 31 -2.76 17.54 -5.76
C GLU A 31 -1.77 18.65 -6.15
N LEU A 32 -0.47 18.37 -6.04
CA LEU A 32 0.59 19.30 -6.45
C LEU A 32 0.93 19.23 -7.94
N GLY A 33 0.19 18.47 -8.75
CA GLY A 33 0.42 18.35 -10.19
C GLY A 33 1.38 17.24 -10.62
N TYR A 34 1.75 16.36 -9.71
CA TYR A 34 2.66 15.24 -9.95
C TYR A 34 1.99 13.86 -9.77
N PRO A 35 0.91 13.53 -10.49
CA PRO A 35 0.15 12.28 -10.29
C PRO A 35 1.01 11.01 -10.54
N ARG A 36 2.06 11.11 -11.35
CA ARG A 36 2.98 9.99 -11.61
C ARG A 36 3.84 9.60 -10.40
N LEU A 37 3.92 10.43 -9.38
CA LEU A 37 4.59 10.15 -8.11
C LEU A 37 3.67 9.51 -7.07
N THR A 38 2.41 9.19 -7.46
CA THR A 38 1.50 8.45 -6.59
C THR A 38 1.97 7.00 -6.49
N SER A 39 2.37 6.62 -5.30
CA SER A 39 2.83 5.27 -4.96
C SER A 39 2.45 4.96 -3.52
N ALA A 40 2.01 3.75 -3.28
CA ALA A 40 1.72 3.27 -1.93
C ALA A 40 2.43 1.94 -1.70
N GLN A 41 3.10 1.82 -0.57
CA GLN A 41 3.53 0.51 -0.09
C GLN A 41 2.30 -0.32 0.27
N TRP A 42 2.40 -1.61 0.05
CA TRP A 42 1.36 -2.55 0.42
C TRP A 42 1.97 -3.76 1.14
N LEU A 43 1.19 -4.35 2.00
CA LEU A 43 1.48 -5.64 2.62
C LEU A 43 0.50 -6.64 2.06
N GLY A 44 0.99 -7.81 1.70
CA GLY A 44 0.18 -8.88 1.14
C GLY A 44 0.35 -10.19 1.90
N LEU A 45 -0.69 -10.99 1.91
CA LEU A 45 -0.64 -12.36 2.39
C LEU A 45 -0.44 -13.30 1.20
N SER A 46 0.55 -14.18 1.28
CA SER A 46 0.81 -15.18 0.26
C SER A 46 0.89 -16.58 0.87
N ALA A 47 0.64 -17.59 0.05
CA ALA A 47 0.67 -18.98 0.44
C ALA A 47 1.55 -19.80 -0.53
N PRO A 48 2.03 -20.98 -0.12
CA PRO A 48 2.79 -21.88 -0.99
C PRO A 48 1.98 -22.28 -2.23
N LYS A 49 2.70 -22.53 -3.33
CA LYS A 49 2.10 -23.09 -4.55
C LYS A 49 1.47 -24.46 -4.23
N GLY A 50 0.27 -24.70 -4.77
CA GLY A 50 -0.43 -25.98 -4.60
C GLY A 50 -1.25 -26.07 -3.32
N LEU A 51 -1.53 -24.94 -2.64
CA LEU A 51 -2.49 -24.95 -1.55
C LEU A 51 -3.85 -25.46 -2.06
N PRO A 52 -4.51 -26.41 -1.35
CA PRO A 52 -5.82 -26.93 -1.77
C PRO A 52 -6.86 -25.81 -1.93
N ALA A 53 -7.64 -25.87 -3.02
CA ALA A 53 -8.64 -24.85 -3.33
C ALA A 53 -9.59 -24.52 -2.18
N PRO A 54 -10.13 -25.48 -1.40
CA PRO A 54 -11.01 -25.16 -0.27
C PRO A 54 -10.34 -24.29 0.81
N ILE A 55 -9.02 -24.42 0.98
CA ILE A 55 -8.27 -23.58 1.93
C ILE A 55 -8.12 -22.17 1.36
N VAL A 56 -7.78 -22.06 0.07
CA VAL A 56 -7.70 -20.77 -0.62
C VAL A 56 -9.03 -20.03 -0.54
N ASP A 57 -10.13 -20.70 -0.88
CA ASP A 57 -11.49 -20.12 -0.84
C ASP A 57 -11.85 -19.65 0.58
N ARG A 58 -11.49 -20.43 1.59
CA ARG A 58 -11.74 -20.05 2.99
C ARG A 58 -10.93 -18.79 3.38
N LEU A 59 -9.66 -18.69 2.98
CA LEU A 59 -8.83 -17.52 3.24
C LEU A 59 -9.38 -16.29 2.52
N LEU A 60 -9.75 -16.42 1.25
CA LEU A 60 -10.35 -15.34 0.47
C LEU A 60 -11.67 -14.83 1.08
N ALA A 61 -12.44 -15.72 1.72
CA ALA A 61 -13.68 -15.36 2.37
C ALA A 61 -13.47 -14.64 3.72
N VAL A 62 -12.49 -15.06 4.54
CA VAL A 62 -12.36 -14.55 5.91
C VAL A 62 -11.43 -13.34 6.04
N VAL A 63 -10.44 -13.20 5.16
CA VAL A 63 -9.45 -12.12 5.26
C VAL A 63 -10.09 -10.73 5.16
N PRO A 64 -11.04 -10.45 4.24
CA PRO A 64 -11.71 -9.15 4.19
C PRO A 64 -12.40 -8.76 5.49
N ASP A 65 -13.09 -9.71 6.11
CA ASP A 65 -13.80 -9.47 7.38
C ASP A 65 -12.83 -9.18 8.52
N ILE A 66 -11.69 -9.89 8.54
CA ILE A 66 -10.63 -9.65 9.52
C ILE A 66 -10.04 -8.24 9.36
N LEU A 67 -9.80 -7.80 8.13
CA LEU A 67 -9.26 -6.47 7.85
C LEU A 67 -10.19 -5.32 8.29
N GLN A 68 -11.51 -5.58 8.42
CA GLN A 68 -12.51 -4.62 8.89
C GLN A 68 -12.64 -4.56 10.41
N ARG A 69 -11.96 -5.42 11.16
CA ARG A 69 -12.09 -5.45 12.63
C ARG A 69 -11.49 -4.21 13.26
N PRO A 70 -12.19 -3.57 14.24
CA PRO A 70 -11.72 -2.34 14.88
C PRO A 70 -10.34 -2.47 15.53
N GLU A 71 -10.04 -3.63 16.13
CA GLU A 71 -8.75 -3.87 16.77
C GLU A 71 -7.60 -3.85 15.77
N LEU A 72 -7.85 -4.37 14.56
CA LEU A 72 -6.85 -4.37 13.48
C LEU A 72 -6.71 -2.98 12.87
N ALA A 73 -7.82 -2.26 12.71
CA ALA A 73 -7.81 -0.87 12.24
C ALA A 73 -6.99 0.03 13.16
N ALA A 74 -7.15 -0.10 14.49
CA ALA A 74 -6.33 0.62 15.46
C ALA A 74 -4.84 0.30 15.31
N ARG A 75 -4.50 -0.99 15.11
CA ARG A 75 -3.11 -1.42 14.93
C ARG A 75 -2.50 -0.87 13.63
N PHE A 76 -3.27 -0.84 12.55
CA PHE A 76 -2.83 -0.23 11.29
C PHE A 76 -2.62 1.28 11.43
N ALA A 77 -3.48 1.97 12.16
CA ALA A 77 -3.32 3.41 12.44
C ALA A 77 -2.02 3.70 13.20
N ASP A 78 -1.68 2.89 14.21
CA ASP A 78 -0.40 2.99 14.94
C ASP A 78 0.82 2.84 14.01
N LEU A 79 0.72 1.95 13.03
CA LEU A 79 1.75 1.70 12.03
C LEU A 79 1.72 2.71 10.87
N GLN A 80 0.83 3.69 10.90
CA GLN A 80 0.57 4.65 9.82
C GLN A 80 0.27 3.94 8.48
N THR A 81 -0.39 2.80 8.57
CA THR A 81 -0.82 1.99 7.44
C THR A 81 -2.34 2.03 7.37
N MET A 82 -2.90 2.09 6.18
CA MET A 82 -4.35 2.07 5.98
C MET A 82 -4.73 0.83 5.17
N PRO A 83 -5.60 -0.03 5.71
CA PRO A 83 -6.12 -1.13 4.92
C PRO A 83 -6.95 -0.56 3.76
N ARG A 84 -6.83 -1.15 2.58
CA ARG A 84 -7.71 -0.80 1.46
C ARG A 84 -9.13 -1.25 1.79
N ALA A 85 -10.11 -0.40 1.53
CA ALA A 85 -11.52 -0.76 1.68
C ALA A 85 -11.89 -1.98 0.82
N THR A 86 -11.32 -2.06 -0.37
CA THR A 86 -11.47 -3.20 -1.29
C THR A 86 -10.08 -3.66 -1.73
N PRO A 87 -9.42 -4.55 -0.97
CA PRO A 87 -8.13 -5.08 -1.35
C PRO A 87 -8.25 -6.00 -2.57
N PRO A 88 -7.34 -5.92 -3.54
CA PRO A 88 -7.29 -6.92 -4.61
C PRO A 88 -6.93 -8.28 -4.02
N MET A 89 -7.60 -9.34 -4.46
CA MET A 89 -7.42 -10.70 -3.95
C MET A 89 -7.33 -11.71 -5.10
N GLY A 90 -6.74 -12.87 -4.84
CA GLY A 90 -6.60 -13.92 -5.85
C GLY A 90 -5.90 -13.41 -7.11
N GLU A 91 -6.47 -13.69 -8.28
CA GLU A 91 -5.91 -13.30 -9.57
C GLU A 91 -5.78 -11.77 -9.75
N ALA A 92 -6.69 -10.99 -9.16
CA ALA A 92 -6.60 -9.52 -9.20
C ALA A 92 -5.36 -9.01 -8.45
N PHE A 93 -4.99 -9.66 -7.35
CA PHE A 93 -3.76 -9.31 -6.63
C PHE A 93 -2.51 -9.72 -7.42
N VAL A 94 -2.51 -10.88 -8.06
CA VAL A 94 -1.42 -11.32 -8.94
C VAL A 94 -1.22 -10.35 -10.11
N ALA A 95 -2.31 -9.90 -10.73
CA ALA A 95 -2.28 -8.90 -11.80
C ALA A 95 -1.68 -7.57 -11.34
N GLU A 96 -2.06 -7.10 -10.15
CA GLU A 96 -1.51 -5.89 -9.54
C GLU A 96 0.00 -6.00 -9.30
N ILE A 97 0.47 -7.13 -8.77
CA ILE A 97 1.90 -7.39 -8.57
C ILE A 97 2.65 -7.35 -9.91
N ARG A 98 2.14 -8.03 -10.94
CA ARG A 98 2.77 -8.05 -12.27
C ARG A 98 2.87 -6.65 -12.87
N ARG A 99 1.80 -5.86 -12.75
CA ARG A 99 1.78 -4.48 -13.21
C ARG A 99 2.85 -3.65 -12.52
N GLN A 100 2.93 -3.72 -11.18
CA GLN A 100 3.93 -2.96 -10.42
C GLN A 100 5.36 -3.38 -10.74
N ILE A 101 5.62 -4.67 -10.94
CA ILE A 101 6.94 -5.15 -11.38
C ILE A 101 7.30 -4.53 -12.74
N ALA A 102 6.36 -4.50 -13.69
CA ALA A 102 6.60 -3.91 -15.00
C ALA A 102 6.89 -2.40 -14.89
N ASP A 103 6.10 -1.67 -14.11
CA ASP A 103 6.25 -0.23 -13.90
C ASP A 103 7.62 0.10 -13.29
N TRP A 104 8.01 -0.59 -12.22
CA TRP A 104 9.32 -0.37 -11.57
C TRP A 104 10.49 -0.83 -12.42
N THR A 105 10.32 -1.90 -13.21
CA THR A 105 11.33 -2.33 -14.18
C THR A 105 11.56 -1.26 -15.25
N ALA A 106 10.50 -0.63 -15.74
CA ALA A 106 10.61 0.46 -16.70
C ALA A 106 11.38 1.65 -16.12
N VAL A 107 11.06 2.06 -14.88
CA VAL A 107 11.77 3.13 -14.17
C VAL A 107 13.24 2.77 -13.98
N ALA A 108 13.54 1.56 -13.50
CA ALA A 108 14.93 1.13 -13.28
C ALA A 108 15.75 1.17 -14.56
N ARG A 109 15.18 0.73 -15.68
CA ARG A 109 15.84 0.78 -17.00
C ARG A 109 16.07 2.23 -17.47
N GLN A 110 15.06 3.08 -17.32
CA GLN A 110 15.14 4.49 -17.75
C GLN A 110 16.26 5.25 -17.03
N PHE A 111 16.50 4.94 -15.77
CA PHE A 111 17.48 5.63 -14.92
C PHE A 111 18.76 4.81 -14.66
N ASN A 112 18.96 3.69 -15.37
CA ASN A 112 20.12 2.80 -15.20
C ASN A 112 20.34 2.38 -13.73
N ILE A 113 19.27 2.13 -12.99
CA ILE A 113 19.34 1.68 -11.60
C ILE A 113 19.74 0.20 -11.61
N VAL A 114 20.94 -0.07 -11.12
CA VAL A 114 21.45 -1.45 -10.95
C VAL A 114 21.35 -1.79 -9.46
N VAL A 115 20.67 -2.87 -9.15
CA VAL A 115 20.65 -3.43 -7.78
C VAL A 115 21.81 -4.42 -7.69
N SER A 116 22.77 -4.10 -6.87
CA SER A 116 23.91 -4.98 -6.53
C SER A 116 23.55 -5.95 -5.41
#